data_b9dd5c074b57bb38996d1b6bc9e1c31f
#
_entry.id   b9dd5c074b57bb38996d1b6bc9e1c31f
#
_cell.length_a   1.000
_cell.length_b   1.000
_cell.length_c   1.000
_cell.angle_alpha   90.00
_cell.angle_beta   90.00
_cell.angle_gamma   90.00
#
_symmetry.space_group_name_H-M   'P 1'
#
loop_
_entity.id
_entity.type
_entity.pdbx_description
1 polymer ?
#
loop_
_entity_poly.entity_id
_entity_poly.type
_entity_poly.pdbx_seq_one_letter_code
_entity_poly.pdbx_strand_id
1 'polypeptide(L)'
;ITGIRTLGATQFVFVDTPGFQTKHSTALNKSLNKTVMGAIGDVDLILFVVEAGNFTLADAKVLSLFKPGIPTLLIANKLYRVHRRGDIAPWLRDMQERHPFTEFVPMSAKKRDDIQRLLGICAPYLPQQPWFYGADELTDRSEKFLASETVREKLFRFTGDELPYTSTVVIDKFDEAGNRFQFPELRNVEDVFP
;
A
#
# COMPACT_ATOMS: atom_id res chain seq x y z
N ILE A 1 3.22 7.30 -2.15
CA ILE A 1 2.40 7.18 -3.39
C ILE A 1 0.95 7.27 -2.97
N THR A 2 0.16 8.07 -3.69
CA THR A 2 -1.28 8.18 -3.46
C THR A 2 -2.02 7.34 -4.48
N GLY A 3 -2.91 6.47 -4.02
CA GLY A 3 -3.83 5.71 -4.87
C GLY A 3 -5.24 6.26 -4.72
N ILE A 4 -5.94 6.48 -5.81
CA ILE A 4 -7.28 7.08 -5.82
C ILE A 4 -8.27 6.08 -6.39
N ARG A 5 -9.40 5.93 -5.73
CA ARG A 5 -10.51 5.12 -6.22
C ARG A 5 -11.84 5.80 -5.97
N THR A 6 -12.54 6.16 -7.03
CA THR A 6 -13.89 6.71 -6.94
C THR A 6 -14.93 5.61 -7.22
N LEU A 7 -15.92 5.47 -6.34
CA LEU A 7 -17.04 4.53 -6.48
C LEU A 7 -18.34 5.25 -6.10
N GLY A 8 -19.18 5.50 -7.09
CA GLY A 8 -20.42 6.26 -6.89
C GLY A 8 -20.14 7.65 -6.31
N ALA A 9 -20.67 7.95 -5.14
CA ALA A 9 -20.47 9.24 -4.45
C ALA A 9 -19.23 9.27 -3.55
N THR A 10 -18.52 8.14 -3.37
CA THR A 10 -17.40 8.02 -2.43
C THR A 10 -16.08 8.01 -3.18
N GLN A 11 -15.14 8.85 -2.74
CA GLN A 11 -13.77 8.83 -3.20
C GLN A 11 -12.85 8.35 -2.08
N PHE A 12 -12.10 7.29 -2.35
CA PHE A 12 -11.07 6.73 -1.47
C PHE A 12 -9.72 7.27 -1.91
N VAL A 13 -8.99 7.86 -0.99
CA VAL A 13 -7.62 8.33 -1.21
C VAL A 13 -6.69 7.53 -0.30
N PHE A 14 -5.98 6.58 -0.88
CA PHE A 14 -5.04 5.71 -0.16
C PHE A 14 -3.66 6.32 -0.16
N VAL A 15 -3.13 6.59 1.01
CA VAL A 15 -1.74 7.04 1.18
C VAL A 15 -0.88 5.83 1.54
N ASP A 16 -0.08 5.38 0.56
CA ASP A 16 0.87 4.29 0.80
C ASP A 16 2.03 4.80 1.65
N THR A 17 2.33 4.07 2.72
CA THR A 17 3.46 4.34 3.57
C THR A 17 4.59 3.36 3.25
N PRO A 18 5.85 3.84 3.14
CA PRO A 18 6.98 2.93 2.99
C PRO A 18 7.05 1.97 4.19
N GLY A 19 7.40 0.71 3.93
CA GLY A 19 7.53 -0.31 4.97
C GLY A 19 8.45 0.17 6.11
N PHE A 20 8.02 -0.03 7.35
CA PHE A 20 8.78 0.41 8.52
C PHE A 20 10.06 -0.43 8.68
N GLN A 21 11.22 0.20 8.50
CA GLN A 21 12.51 -0.46 8.56
C GLN A 21 13.05 -0.50 10.00
N THR A 22 13.20 -1.71 10.54
CA THR A 22 13.72 -1.92 11.91
C THR A 22 15.19 -2.34 11.94
N LYS A 23 15.73 -2.87 10.82
CA LYS A 23 17.02 -3.57 10.83
C LYS A 23 18.25 -2.66 10.68
N HIS A 24 18.13 -1.46 10.12
CA HIS A 24 19.27 -0.55 9.92
C HIS A 24 18.89 0.88 10.27
N SER A 25 19.66 1.50 11.18
CA SER A 25 19.50 2.92 11.57
C SER A 25 20.23 3.84 10.59
N THR A 26 19.85 3.83 9.32
CA THR A 26 20.37 4.78 8.34
C THR A 26 19.58 6.09 8.35
N ALA A 27 20.20 7.18 7.85
CA ALA A 27 19.51 8.48 7.69
C ALA A 27 18.23 8.34 6.83
N LEU A 28 18.29 7.49 5.80
CA LEU A 28 17.15 7.19 4.93
C LEU A 28 15.99 6.56 5.73
N ASN A 29 16.27 5.57 6.58
CA ASN A 29 15.24 4.90 7.38
C ASN A 29 14.61 5.83 8.42
N LYS A 30 15.38 6.77 8.98
CA LYS A 30 14.84 7.81 9.86
C LYS A 30 13.88 8.74 9.11
N SER A 31 14.21 9.13 7.88
CA SER A 31 13.36 9.95 7.03
C SER A 31 12.07 9.20 6.64
N LEU A 32 12.16 7.92 6.25
CA LEU A 32 11.00 7.08 5.93
C LEU A 32 10.06 6.94 7.12
N ASN A 33 10.60 6.66 8.30
CA ASN A 33 9.81 6.53 9.52
C ASN A 33 9.11 7.86 9.90
N LYS A 34 9.76 9.02 9.67
CA LYS A 34 9.15 10.34 9.87
C LYS A 34 7.98 10.57 8.90
N THR A 35 8.10 10.13 7.65
CA THR A 35 7.02 10.19 6.66
C THR A 35 5.82 9.34 7.08
N VAL A 36 6.06 8.12 7.59
CA VAL A 36 5.01 7.25 8.15
C VAL A 36 4.29 7.93 9.31
N MET A 37 5.05 8.52 10.25
CA MET A 37 4.46 9.23 11.40
C MET A 37 3.65 10.47 10.99
N GLY A 38 4.07 11.19 9.95
CA GLY A 38 3.30 12.31 9.40
C GLY A 38 1.99 11.84 8.77
N ALA A 39 2.04 10.82 7.94
CA ALA A 39 0.86 10.28 7.27
C ALA A 39 -0.22 9.76 8.25
N ILE A 40 0.19 9.11 9.36
CA ILE A 40 -0.74 8.57 10.37
C ILE A 40 -1.55 9.70 11.07
N GLY A 41 -1.05 10.93 11.09
CA GLY A 41 -1.71 12.04 11.80
C GLY A 41 -2.83 12.75 11.02
N ASP A 42 -2.88 12.57 9.70
CA ASP A 42 -3.71 13.37 8.78
C ASP A 42 -4.65 12.49 7.93
N VAL A 43 -5.13 11.38 8.49
CA VAL A 43 -6.03 10.46 7.78
C VAL A 43 -7.32 10.24 8.58
N ASP A 44 -8.41 9.97 7.86
CA ASP A 44 -9.71 9.68 8.45
C ASP A 44 -9.81 8.23 8.96
N LEU A 45 -9.00 7.33 8.40
CA LEU A 45 -9.02 5.89 8.67
C LEU A 45 -7.62 5.29 8.50
N ILE A 46 -7.23 4.42 9.41
CA ILE A 46 -6.00 3.63 9.30
C ILE A 46 -6.34 2.19 8.90
N LEU A 47 -5.73 1.72 7.82
CA LEU A 47 -5.73 0.31 7.42
C LEU A 47 -4.42 -0.32 7.87
N PHE A 48 -4.42 -1.01 9.00
CA PHE A 48 -3.25 -1.73 9.50
C PHE A 48 -3.17 -3.12 8.86
N VAL A 49 -2.32 -3.25 7.85
CA VAL A 49 -2.22 -4.46 7.02
C VAL A 49 -1.11 -5.36 7.55
N VAL A 50 -1.50 -6.56 8.00
CA VAL A 50 -0.59 -7.60 8.49
C VAL A 50 -0.88 -8.94 7.83
N GLU A 51 0.07 -9.87 7.88
CA GLU A 51 -0.16 -11.23 7.39
C GLU A 51 -1.02 -12.00 8.39
N ALA A 52 -2.12 -12.59 7.91
CA ALA A 52 -3.06 -13.35 8.73
C ALA A 52 -2.35 -14.49 9.49
N GLY A 53 -2.51 -14.55 10.80
CA GLY A 53 -1.87 -15.54 11.66
C GLY A 53 -0.42 -15.23 12.01
N ASN A 54 0.15 -14.13 11.54
CA ASN A 54 1.51 -13.73 11.83
C ASN A 54 1.57 -12.26 12.30
N PHE A 55 2.16 -12.03 13.48
CA PHE A 55 2.36 -10.68 14.01
C PHE A 55 3.79 -10.53 14.50
N THR A 56 4.55 -9.67 13.86
CA THR A 56 5.98 -9.51 14.07
C THR A 56 6.31 -8.35 15.03
N LEU A 57 7.56 -8.29 15.49
CA LEU A 57 8.06 -7.14 16.26
C LEU A 57 8.01 -5.83 15.45
N ALA A 58 8.15 -5.91 14.11
CA ALA A 58 8.01 -4.76 13.24
C ALA A 58 6.56 -4.25 13.23
N ASP A 59 5.58 -5.16 13.17
CA ASP A 59 4.16 -4.82 13.24
C ASP A 59 3.80 -4.17 14.59
N ALA A 60 4.33 -4.73 15.69
CA ALA A 60 4.15 -4.17 17.03
C ALA A 60 4.69 -2.73 17.13
N LYS A 61 5.84 -2.47 16.51
CA LYS A 61 6.43 -1.14 16.50
C LYS A 61 5.61 -0.14 15.68
N VAL A 62 5.07 -0.56 14.53
CA VAL A 62 4.14 0.29 13.74
C VAL A 62 2.87 0.58 14.54
N LEU A 63 2.30 -0.44 15.17
CA LEU A 63 1.09 -0.32 15.98
C LEU A 63 1.29 0.68 17.14
N SER A 64 2.48 0.73 17.74
CA SER A 64 2.79 1.67 18.83
C SER A 64 2.84 3.14 18.39
N LEU A 65 2.84 3.43 17.08
CA LEU A 65 2.81 4.79 16.54
C LEU A 65 1.39 5.34 16.35
N PHE A 66 0.37 4.48 16.46
CA PHE A 66 -1.01 4.91 16.21
C PHE A 66 -1.49 5.78 17.36
N LYS A 67 -2.12 6.88 16.97
CA LYS A 67 -2.70 7.83 17.92
C LYS A 67 -4.14 7.44 18.26
N PRO A 68 -4.57 7.63 19.52
CA PRO A 68 -5.98 7.48 19.88
C PRO A 68 -6.88 8.42 19.07
N GLY A 69 -8.09 7.95 18.76
CA GLY A 69 -9.12 8.78 18.12
C GLY A 69 -9.27 8.59 16.61
N ILE A 70 -8.30 7.96 15.92
CA ILE A 70 -8.46 7.63 14.52
C ILE A 70 -8.95 6.18 14.40
N PRO A 71 -10.08 5.91 13.72
CA PRO A 71 -10.56 4.55 13.49
C PRO A 71 -9.46 3.71 12.81
N THR A 72 -9.23 2.51 13.34
CA THR A 72 -8.18 1.63 12.81
C THR A 72 -8.77 0.26 12.51
N LEU A 73 -8.64 -0.19 11.27
CA LEU A 73 -9.05 -1.53 10.84
C LEU A 73 -7.83 -2.46 10.79
N LEU A 74 -7.95 -3.64 11.39
CA LEU A 74 -6.97 -4.70 11.23
C LEU A 74 -7.26 -5.47 9.94
N ILE A 75 -6.39 -5.35 8.94
CA ILE A 75 -6.49 -6.09 7.69
C ILE A 75 -5.60 -7.33 7.78
N ALA A 76 -6.20 -8.49 8.10
CA ALA A 76 -5.51 -9.77 8.13
C ALA A 76 -5.39 -10.33 6.70
N ASN A 77 -4.34 -9.87 5.99
CA ASN A 77 -4.13 -10.19 4.57
C ASN A 77 -3.46 -11.56 4.39
N LYS A 78 -3.41 -12.03 3.14
CA LYS A 78 -2.85 -13.33 2.74
C LYS A 78 -3.57 -14.50 3.42
N LEU A 79 -4.86 -14.39 3.66
CA LEU A 79 -5.67 -15.43 4.30
C LEU A 79 -5.52 -16.82 3.64
N TYR A 80 -5.13 -16.86 2.36
CA TYR A 80 -4.84 -18.10 1.63
C TYR A 80 -3.61 -18.87 2.16
N ARG A 81 -2.77 -18.25 3.02
CA ARG A 81 -1.63 -18.91 3.69
C ARG A 81 -2.01 -19.59 5.00
N VAL A 82 -3.16 -19.28 5.54
CA VAL A 82 -3.65 -19.89 6.78
C VAL A 82 -4.15 -21.30 6.48
N HIS A 83 -3.41 -22.31 6.96
CA HIS A 83 -3.71 -23.71 6.68
C HIS A 83 -5.01 -24.17 7.32
N ARG A 84 -5.30 -23.72 8.54
CA ARG A 84 -6.53 -24.06 9.29
C ARG A 84 -7.31 -22.79 9.59
N ARG A 85 -8.51 -22.68 9.02
CA ARG A 85 -9.39 -21.51 9.25
C ARG A 85 -9.73 -21.31 10.72
N GLY A 86 -9.72 -22.38 11.53
CA GLY A 86 -9.94 -22.30 12.97
C GLY A 86 -8.86 -21.54 13.74
N ASP A 87 -7.64 -21.46 13.19
CA ASP A 87 -6.52 -20.79 13.86
C ASP A 87 -6.63 -19.26 13.80
N ILE A 88 -7.44 -18.73 12.88
CA ILE A 88 -7.57 -17.27 12.71
C ILE A 88 -8.35 -16.62 13.85
N ALA A 89 -9.34 -17.28 14.41
CA ALA A 89 -10.19 -16.70 15.44
C ALA A 89 -9.43 -16.49 16.78
N PRO A 90 -8.61 -17.43 17.28
CA PRO A 90 -7.75 -17.19 18.43
C PRO A 90 -6.75 -16.04 18.17
N TRP A 91 -6.14 -16.02 16.99
CA TRP A 91 -5.19 -14.96 16.62
C TRP A 91 -5.86 -13.57 16.57
N LEU A 92 -7.08 -13.44 16.05
CA LEU A 92 -7.84 -12.18 16.06
C LEU A 92 -8.15 -11.71 17.48
N ARG A 93 -8.44 -12.61 18.41
CA ARG A 93 -8.63 -12.24 19.83
C ARG A 93 -7.34 -11.69 20.45
N ASP A 94 -6.20 -12.34 20.17
CA ASP A 94 -4.90 -11.85 20.61
C ASP A 94 -4.61 -10.44 20.05
N MET A 95 -4.99 -10.17 18.78
CA MET A 95 -4.85 -8.83 18.20
C MET A 95 -5.77 -7.81 18.88
N GLN A 96 -6.97 -8.19 19.28
CA GLN A 96 -7.91 -7.31 19.99
C GLN A 96 -7.37 -6.86 21.36
N GLU A 97 -6.61 -7.72 22.04
CA GLU A 97 -5.94 -7.38 23.30
C GLU A 97 -4.79 -6.37 23.12
N ARG A 98 -4.19 -6.31 21.92
CA ARG A 98 -3.06 -5.43 21.63
C ARG A 98 -3.47 -3.99 21.28
N HIS A 99 -4.63 -3.81 20.67
CA HIS A 99 -5.12 -2.51 20.24
C HIS A 99 -6.66 -2.54 20.05
N PRO A 100 -7.37 -1.46 20.40
CA PRO A 100 -8.82 -1.36 20.20
C PRO A 100 -9.15 -1.12 18.71
N PHE A 101 -8.95 -2.15 17.87
CA PHE A 101 -9.33 -2.08 16.47
C PHE A 101 -10.83 -1.89 16.31
N THR A 102 -11.23 -1.01 15.39
CA THR A 102 -12.63 -0.75 15.09
C THR A 102 -13.27 -1.93 14.36
N GLU A 103 -12.51 -2.54 13.41
CA GLU A 103 -12.94 -3.70 12.62
C GLU A 103 -11.80 -4.67 12.39
N PHE A 104 -12.15 -5.93 12.18
CA PHE A 104 -11.23 -7.01 11.79
C PHE A 104 -11.63 -7.54 10.42
N VAL A 105 -10.74 -7.44 9.45
CA VAL A 105 -11.01 -7.80 8.05
C VAL A 105 -10.04 -8.88 7.57
N PRO A 106 -10.34 -10.18 7.82
CA PRO A 106 -9.62 -11.26 7.19
C PRO A 106 -9.89 -11.28 5.69
N MET A 107 -8.83 -11.23 4.87
CA MET A 107 -8.98 -11.11 3.42
C MET A 107 -7.76 -11.61 2.65
N SER A 108 -7.92 -11.66 1.34
CA SER A 108 -6.82 -11.80 0.39
C SER A 108 -6.86 -10.64 -0.62
N ALA A 109 -5.87 -9.76 -0.58
CA ALA A 109 -5.76 -8.66 -1.54
C ALA A 109 -5.61 -9.12 -3.01
N LYS A 110 -5.37 -10.42 -3.25
CA LYS A 110 -5.41 -11.02 -4.59
C LYS A 110 -6.83 -11.27 -5.12
N LYS A 111 -7.86 -11.22 -4.24
CA LYS A 111 -9.26 -11.46 -4.61
C LYS A 111 -9.98 -10.13 -4.76
N ARG A 112 -10.57 -9.92 -5.94
CA ARG A 112 -11.31 -8.70 -6.25
C ARG A 112 -12.49 -8.49 -5.30
N ASP A 113 -13.21 -9.57 -4.96
CA ASP A 113 -14.38 -9.50 -4.08
C ASP A 113 -14.00 -9.07 -2.65
N ASP A 114 -12.84 -9.53 -2.15
CA ASP A 114 -12.33 -9.12 -0.85
C ASP A 114 -11.97 -7.62 -0.85
N ILE A 115 -11.43 -7.10 -1.95
CA ILE A 115 -11.17 -5.65 -2.11
C ILE A 115 -12.49 -4.87 -2.14
N GLN A 116 -13.49 -5.32 -2.89
CA GLN A 116 -14.79 -4.65 -2.93
C GLN A 116 -15.45 -4.62 -1.54
N ARG A 117 -15.38 -5.73 -0.81
CA ARG A 117 -15.87 -5.82 0.56
C ARG A 117 -15.12 -4.84 1.49
N LEU A 118 -13.80 -4.75 1.38
CA LEU A 118 -13.00 -3.80 2.15
C LEU A 118 -13.43 -2.37 1.90
N LEU A 119 -13.62 -1.96 0.64
CA LEU A 119 -14.09 -0.62 0.30
C LEU A 119 -15.45 -0.31 0.91
N GLY A 120 -16.38 -1.28 0.91
CA GLY A 120 -17.68 -1.16 1.58
C GLY A 120 -17.57 -0.98 3.09
N ILE A 121 -16.60 -1.65 3.73
CA ILE A 121 -16.32 -1.50 5.17
C ILE A 121 -15.70 -0.12 5.47
N CYS A 122 -14.84 0.38 4.60
CA CYS A 122 -14.17 1.68 4.80
C CYS A 122 -15.10 2.88 4.60
N ALA A 123 -16.06 2.79 3.68
CA ALA A 123 -16.90 3.92 3.28
C ALA A 123 -17.59 4.66 4.44
N PRO A 124 -18.16 3.99 5.48
CA PRO A 124 -18.81 4.68 6.60
C PRO A 124 -17.88 5.53 7.48
N TYR A 125 -16.56 5.31 7.42
CA TYR A 125 -15.56 6.05 8.20
C TYR A 125 -15.05 7.30 7.48
N LEU A 126 -15.40 7.49 6.21
CA LEU A 126 -14.97 8.66 5.44
C LEU A 126 -15.88 9.85 5.66
N PRO A 127 -15.34 11.07 5.80
CA PRO A 127 -16.13 12.27 6.01
C PRO A 127 -16.93 12.65 4.76
N GLN A 128 -18.06 13.34 4.97
CA GLN A 128 -18.83 13.95 3.88
C GLN A 128 -18.17 15.27 3.48
N GLN A 129 -17.44 15.25 2.40
CA GLN A 129 -16.74 16.43 1.87
C GLN A 129 -16.60 16.33 0.34
N PRO A 130 -16.33 17.44 -0.36
CA PRO A 130 -16.02 17.41 -1.79
C PRO A 130 -14.83 16.48 -2.09
N TRP A 131 -14.84 15.88 -3.27
CA TRP A 131 -13.70 15.06 -3.72
C TRP A 131 -12.44 15.92 -3.87
N PHE A 132 -11.31 15.35 -3.53
CA PHE A 132 -9.99 16.01 -3.71
C PHE A 132 -9.48 15.91 -5.13
N TYR A 133 -9.90 14.87 -5.86
CA TYR A 133 -9.39 14.51 -7.19
C TYR A 133 -10.53 14.32 -8.18
N GLY A 134 -10.21 14.38 -9.47
CA GLY A 134 -11.17 14.06 -10.53
C GLY A 134 -11.69 12.63 -10.43
N ALA A 135 -12.86 12.37 -11.00
CA ALA A 135 -13.54 11.07 -10.91
C ALA A 135 -12.72 9.92 -11.50
N ASP A 136 -11.95 10.21 -12.56
CA ASP A 136 -11.16 9.25 -13.32
C ASP A 136 -9.68 9.20 -12.90
N GLU A 137 -9.28 10.03 -11.95
CA GLU A 137 -7.91 10.02 -11.43
C GLU A 137 -7.64 8.77 -10.62
N LEU A 138 -6.51 8.12 -10.89
CA LEU A 138 -6.08 6.89 -10.20
C LEU A 138 -4.94 7.12 -9.21
N THR A 139 -4.19 8.21 -9.36
CA THR A 139 -3.03 8.55 -8.55
C THR A 139 -2.64 10.01 -8.73
N ASP A 140 -1.87 10.54 -7.78
CA ASP A 140 -1.22 11.86 -7.85
C ASP A 140 0.06 11.86 -8.72
N ARG A 141 0.40 10.72 -9.36
CA ARG A 141 1.61 10.56 -10.15
C ARG A 141 1.37 10.76 -11.63
N SER A 142 2.44 11.19 -12.35
CA SER A 142 2.39 11.36 -13.79
C SER A 142 2.22 10.03 -14.53
N GLU A 143 1.67 10.07 -15.74
CA GLU A 143 1.56 8.90 -16.62
C GLU A 143 2.93 8.25 -16.89
N LYS A 144 3.97 9.07 -17.04
CA LYS A 144 5.36 8.62 -17.17
C LYS A 144 5.78 7.74 -15.99
N PHE A 145 5.43 8.14 -14.76
CA PHE A 145 5.68 7.36 -13.56
C PHE A 145 4.91 6.03 -13.58
N LEU A 146 3.62 6.05 -13.91
CA LEU A 146 2.81 4.82 -14.00
C LEU A 146 3.35 3.85 -15.03
N ALA A 147 3.79 4.35 -16.17
CA ALA A 147 4.41 3.56 -17.21
C ALA A 147 5.71 2.91 -16.72
N SER A 148 6.59 3.65 -16.03
CA SER A 148 7.84 3.11 -15.47
C SER A 148 7.56 2.00 -14.43
N GLU A 149 6.58 2.20 -13.55
CA GLU A 149 6.19 1.19 -12.56
C GLU A 149 5.56 -0.05 -13.19
N THR A 150 4.79 0.12 -14.27
CA THR A 150 4.24 -1.01 -15.03
C THR A 150 5.35 -1.86 -15.66
N VAL A 151 6.37 -1.23 -16.24
CA VAL A 151 7.54 -1.93 -16.79
C VAL A 151 8.31 -2.62 -15.65
N ARG A 152 8.55 -1.92 -14.54
CA ARG A 152 9.23 -2.48 -13.37
C ARG A 152 8.50 -3.70 -12.81
N GLU A 153 7.16 -3.65 -12.68
CA GLU A 153 6.34 -4.80 -12.26
C GLU A 153 6.52 -6.01 -13.18
N LYS A 154 6.52 -5.79 -14.50
CA LYS A 154 6.73 -6.87 -15.47
C LYS A 154 8.12 -7.49 -15.37
N LEU A 155 9.15 -6.65 -15.25
CA LEU A 155 10.52 -7.13 -15.06
C LEU A 155 10.62 -8.01 -13.80
N PHE A 156 10.09 -7.59 -12.67
CA PHE A 156 10.07 -8.41 -11.44
C PHE A 156 9.32 -9.73 -11.62
N ARG A 157 8.21 -9.72 -12.35
CA ARG A 157 7.45 -10.96 -12.60
C ARG A 157 8.16 -11.94 -13.50
N PHE A 158 8.96 -11.46 -14.46
CA PHE A 158 9.69 -12.31 -15.41
C PHE A 158 11.02 -12.80 -14.87
N THR A 159 11.69 -12.02 -14.03
CA THR A 159 13.04 -12.35 -13.51
C THR A 159 13.00 -12.98 -12.11
N GLY A 160 11.83 -13.05 -11.48
CA GLY A 160 11.69 -13.59 -10.13
C GLY A 160 12.48 -12.77 -9.10
N ASP A 161 13.10 -13.48 -8.14
CA ASP A 161 13.88 -12.86 -7.05
C ASP A 161 15.32 -12.47 -7.47
N GLU A 162 15.68 -12.62 -8.75
CA GLU A 162 17.04 -12.38 -9.25
C GLU A 162 17.36 -10.88 -9.44
N LEU A 163 16.33 -10.03 -9.59
CA LEU A 163 16.55 -8.59 -9.67
C LEU A 163 16.63 -7.97 -8.27
N PRO A 164 17.67 -7.16 -7.99
CA PRO A 164 17.78 -6.44 -6.73
C PRO A 164 16.59 -5.49 -6.53
N TYR A 165 16.10 -5.36 -5.31
CA TYR A 165 15.07 -4.38 -4.93
C TYR A 165 15.44 -2.91 -5.24
N THR A 166 16.69 -2.66 -5.60
CA THR A 166 17.25 -1.37 -5.98
C THR A 166 17.09 -1.04 -7.47
N SER A 167 16.53 -1.95 -8.29
CA SER A 167 16.33 -1.70 -9.71
C SER A 167 15.29 -0.61 -9.94
N THR A 168 15.67 0.40 -10.72
CA THR A 168 14.80 1.52 -11.10
C THR A 168 14.63 1.52 -12.62
N VAL A 169 13.41 1.75 -13.09
CA VAL A 169 13.13 1.98 -14.51
C VAL A 169 13.03 3.49 -14.74
N VAL A 170 13.90 4.02 -15.58
CA VAL A 170 13.87 5.41 -15.99
C VAL A 170 13.37 5.47 -17.43
N ILE A 171 12.32 6.23 -17.67
CA ILE A 171 11.80 6.50 -19.02
C ILE A 171 12.39 7.82 -19.47
N ASP A 172 13.33 7.81 -20.40
CA ASP A 172 13.97 9.02 -20.91
C ASP A 172 13.00 9.88 -21.72
N LYS A 173 12.23 9.23 -22.60
CA LYS A 173 11.30 9.88 -23.52
C LYS A 173 9.91 9.28 -23.41
N PHE A 174 8.91 10.10 -23.26
CA PHE A 174 7.51 9.72 -23.16
C PHE A 174 6.72 10.63 -24.09
N ASP A 175 6.48 10.16 -25.32
CA ASP A 175 5.72 10.89 -26.33
C ASP A 175 4.36 10.24 -26.52
N GLU A 176 3.30 11.03 -26.46
CA GLU A 176 1.96 10.59 -26.79
C GLU A 176 1.75 10.68 -28.31
N ALA A 177 1.74 9.53 -28.97
CA ALA A 177 1.45 9.42 -30.39
C ALA A 177 0.08 8.76 -30.62
N GLY A 178 -0.98 9.54 -30.51
CA GLY A 178 -2.36 9.03 -30.58
C GLY A 178 -2.65 8.04 -29.44
N ASN A 179 -3.17 6.83 -29.76
CA ASN A 179 -3.47 5.80 -28.77
C ASN A 179 -2.31 4.84 -28.47
N ARG A 180 -1.07 5.19 -28.80
CA ARG A 180 0.12 4.33 -28.60
C ARG A 180 1.23 5.12 -27.91
N PHE A 181 1.84 4.50 -26.89
CA PHE A 181 3.04 5.00 -26.27
C PHE A 181 4.25 4.31 -26.91
N GLN A 182 5.26 5.10 -27.32
CA GLN A 182 6.55 4.56 -27.78
C GLN A 182 7.56 4.67 -26.65
N PHE A 183 8.19 3.56 -26.30
CA PHE A 183 9.27 3.51 -25.32
C PHE A 183 10.58 3.37 -26.07
N PRO A 184 11.57 4.26 -25.88
CA PRO A 184 12.93 4.02 -26.33
C PRO A 184 13.57 2.88 -25.53
N GLU A 185 14.66 2.35 -26.02
CA GLU A 185 15.36 1.18 -25.49
C GLU A 185 15.61 1.24 -23.97
N LEU A 186 15.43 0.09 -23.31
CA LEU A 186 15.79 -0.11 -21.90
C LEU A 186 17.34 -0.08 -21.79
N ARG A 187 17.88 0.87 -21.03
CA ARG A 187 19.30 0.90 -20.66
C ARG A 187 19.51 0.32 -19.27
N ASN A 188 20.62 -0.38 -19.07
CA ASN A 188 21.02 -0.84 -17.75
C ASN A 188 21.35 0.36 -16.84
N VAL A 189 21.02 0.24 -15.54
CA VAL A 189 21.24 1.32 -14.54
C VAL A 189 22.73 1.68 -14.40
N GLU A 190 23.64 0.75 -14.71
CA GLU A 190 25.10 0.98 -14.72
C GLU A 190 25.54 2.03 -15.76
N ASP A 191 24.74 2.24 -16.83
CA ASP A 191 25.03 3.20 -17.90
C ASP A 191 24.52 4.63 -17.57
N VAL A 192 23.78 4.82 -16.48
CA VAL A 192 23.09 6.09 -16.15
C VAL A 192 23.79 6.88 -15.04
N PHE A 193 24.62 6.23 -14.23
CA PHE A 193 25.41 6.87 -13.18
C PHE A 193 26.89 6.49 -13.36
N PRO A 194 27.74 7.47 -13.76
CA PRO A 194 29.20 7.27 -13.84
C PRO A 194 29.84 7.08 -12.46
#